data_1b37b9fad0a8bf382efb34de00d031a4
#
_entry.id   1b37b9fad0a8bf382efb34de00d031a4
#
_cell.length_a   1.000
_cell.length_b   1.000
_cell.length_c   1.000
_cell.angle_alpha   90.00
_cell.angle_beta   90.00
_cell.angle_gamma   90.00
#
_symmetry.space_group_name_H-M   'P 1'
#
loop_
_entity.id
_entity.type
_entity.pdbx_description
1 polymer ?
#
loop_
_entity_poly.entity_id
_entity_poly.type
_entity_poly.pdbx_seq_one_letter_code
_entity_poly.pdbx_strand_id
1 'polypeptide(L)'
;MGTFLRVTPALAGVAGALLDAWPEETWGLAICAGTGRPSGTVYPLLERLERYGLLTSQWDTAEVARRGPRRRLYRLTDNGLAWARSVTERGGRK
;
A
#
# COMPACT_ATOMS: atom_id res chain seq x y z
N MET A 1 8.28 21.56 6.12
CA MET A 1 8.38 21.13 6.01
C MET A 1 8.56 20.20 5.66
N GLY A 2 8.59 19.93 5.55
CA GLY A 2 8.98 19.12 5.06
C GLY A 2 9.30 17.81 5.32
N THR A 3 8.53 17.06 5.50
CA THR A 3 8.80 15.79 5.74
C THR A 3 8.73 15.10 4.48
N PHE A 4 9.53 14.16 4.18
CA PHE A 4 9.39 13.41 3.00
C PHE A 4 9.70 11.95 3.30
N LEU A 5 9.17 11.06 2.47
CA LEU A 5 9.35 9.67 2.65
C LEU A 5 10.59 9.21 1.95
N ARG A 6 11.47 8.52 2.70
CA ARG A 6 12.63 7.98 2.10
C ARG A 6 12.20 6.74 1.38
N VAL A 7 12.48 6.62 0.12
CA VAL A 7 12.07 5.49 -0.67
C VAL A 7 13.11 4.39 -0.61
N THR A 8 12.75 3.31 0.05
CA THR A 8 13.62 2.13 0.15
C THR A 8 13.07 1.11 -0.82
N PRO A 9 13.80 0.05 -1.11
CA PRO A 9 13.27 -1.00 -1.98
C PRO A 9 11.97 -1.59 -1.45
N ALA A 10 11.84 -1.71 -0.13
CA ALA A 10 10.62 -2.25 0.43
C ALA A 10 9.45 -1.30 0.16
N LEU A 11 9.67 -0.01 0.34
CA LEU A 11 8.61 0.95 0.11
C LEU A 11 8.25 1.03 -1.37
N ALA A 12 9.24 0.94 -2.25
CA ALA A 12 8.97 0.94 -3.68
C ALA A 12 8.14 -0.27 -4.08
N GLY A 13 8.42 -1.42 -3.47
CA GLY A 13 7.64 -2.62 -3.73
C GLY A 13 6.20 -2.48 -3.28
N VAL A 14 5.99 -1.86 -2.12
CA VAL A 14 4.64 -1.64 -1.61
C VAL A 14 3.90 -0.66 -2.54
N ALA A 15 4.59 0.38 -2.99
CA ALA A 15 3.99 1.34 -3.91
C ALA A 15 3.55 0.66 -5.19
N GLY A 16 4.38 -0.25 -5.71
CA GLY A 16 4.05 -0.98 -6.92
C GLY A 16 2.83 -1.88 -6.73
N ALA A 17 2.74 -2.54 -5.58
CA ALA A 17 1.62 -3.43 -5.32
C ALA A 17 0.31 -2.62 -5.20
N LEU A 18 0.39 -1.46 -4.56
CA LEU A 18 -0.79 -0.61 -4.43
C LEU A 18 -1.21 -0.06 -5.79
N LEU A 19 -0.24 0.29 -6.62
CA LEU A 19 -0.51 0.81 -7.93
C LEU A 19 -1.12 -0.26 -8.82
N ASP A 20 -0.62 -1.48 -8.74
CA ASP A 20 -1.14 -2.58 -9.53
C ASP A 20 -2.60 -2.86 -9.20
N ALA A 21 -3.01 -2.66 -7.98
CA ALA A 21 -4.39 -2.90 -7.58
C ALA A 21 -5.30 -1.73 -7.94
N TRP A 22 -4.75 -0.52 -8.00
CA TRP A 22 -5.55 0.68 -8.21
C TRP A 22 -6.35 0.59 -9.49
N PRO A 23 -7.58 1.00 -9.54
CA PRO A 23 -8.31 1.73 -8.51
C PRO A 23 -9.03 0.85 -7.49
N GLU A 24 -8.78 -0.43 -7.53
CA GLU A 24 -9.39 -1.32 -6.58
C GLU A 24 -8.64 -1.30 -5.27
N GLU A 25 -9.29 -1.76 -4.22
CA GLU A 25 -8.63 -1.84 -2.93
C GLU A 25 -7.85 -3.14 -2.82
N THR A 26 -6.87 -3.16 -1.96
CA THR A 26 -6.12 -4.38 -1.69
C THR A 26 -5.92 -4.47 -0.19
N TRP A 27 -5.26 -5.49 0.30
CA TRP A 27 -5.08 -5.66 1.73
C TRP A 27 -3.66 -6.11 2.03
N GLY A 28 -3.28 -6.01 3.29
CA GLY A 28 -1.90 -6.20 3.69
C GLY A 28 -1.30 -7.52 3.28
N LEU A 29 -2.02 -8.63 3.50
CA LEU A 29 -1.44 -9.93 3.15
C LEU A 29 -1.28 -10.09 1.65
N ALA A 30 -2.17 -9.49 0.86
CA ALA A 30 -2.02 -9.53 -0.59
C ALA A 30 -0.77 -8.75 -0.99
N ILE A 31 -0.51 -7.64 -0.32
CA ILE A 31 0.68 -6.86 -0.60
C ILE A 31 1.93 -7.63 -0.18
N CYS A 32 1.88 -8.32 0.93
CA CYS A 32 2.99 -9.15 1.36
C CYS A 32 3.29 -10.20 0.30
N ALA A 33 2.25 -10.86 -0.20
CA ALA A 33 2.42 -11.90 -1.21
C ALA A 33 2.99 -11.31 -2.50
N GLY A 34 2.49 -10.16 -2.90
CA GLY A 34 2.94 -9.55 -4.14
C GLY A 34 4.36 -9.01 -4.08
N THR A 35 4.81 -8.59 -2.89
CA THR A 35 6.13 -8.04 -2.77
C THR A 35 7.15 -9.03 -2.25
N GLY A 36 6.69 -10.15 -1.71
CA GLY A 36 7.60 -11.11 -1.09
C GLY A 36 8.12 -10.64 0.24
N ARG A 37 7.49 -9.64 0.86
CA ARG A 37 7.99 -9.10 2.11
C ARG A 37 7.06 -9.46 3.25
N PRO A 38 7.60 -9.62 4.44
CA PRO A 38 6.81 -10.04 5.58
C PRO A 38 5.93 -8.94 6.12
N SER A 39 4.90 -9.33 6.85
CA SER A 39 3.94 -8.38 7.40
C SER A 39 4.60 -7.37 8.33
N GLY A 40 5.64 -7.79 9.05
CA GLY A 40 6.35 -6.87 9.93
C GLY A 40 7.00 -5.71 9.19
N THR A 41 7.21 -5.87 7.90
CA THR A 41 7.75 -4.80 7.08
C THR A 41 6.62 -4.04 6.40
N VAL A 42 5.64 -4.75 5.88
CA VAL A 42 4.59 -4.15 5.07
C VAL A 42 3.64 -3.27 5.90
N TYR A 43 3.15 -3.77 7.03
CA TYR A 43 2.15 -3.01 7.78
C TYR A 43 2.66 -1.65 8.30
N PRO A 44 3.88 -1.57 8.81
CA PRO A 44 4.38 -0.26 9.22
C PRO A 44 4.49 0.74 8.06
N LEU A 45 4.79 0.22 6.86
CA LEU A 45 4.89 1.09 5.70
C LEU A 45 3.50 1.58 5.29
N LEU A 46 2.49 0.71 5.35
CA LEU A 46 1.13 1.11 5.02
C LEU A 46 0.64 2.17 6.01
N GLU A 47 0.96 2.01 7.29
CA GLU A 47 0.58 2.97 8.25
C GLU A 47 1.21 4.31 7.98
N ARG A 48 2.48 4.32 7.62
CA ARG A 48 3.17 5.54 7.32
C ARG A 48 2.59 6.22 6.10
N LEU A 49 2.29 5.46 5.05
CA LEU A 49 1.70 6.03 3.84
C LEU A 49 0.35 6.66 4.14
N GLU A 50 -0.43 6.02 5.00
CA GLU A 50 -1.71 6.56 5.35
C GLU A 50 -1.55 7.86 6.13
N ARG A 51 -0.56 7.92 7.00
CA ARG A 51 -0.29 9.10 7.77
C ARG A 51 0.15 10.27 6.90
N TYR A 52 0.79 9.98 5.77
CA TYR A 52 1.21 11.01 4.85
C TYR A 52 0.12 11.40 3.86
N GLY A 53 -1.04 10.82 3.98
CA GLY A 53 -2.15 11.15 3.07
C GLY A 53 -2.07 10.50 1.71
N LEU A 54 -1.24 9.47 1.57
CA LEU A 54 -1.07 8.79 0.29
C LEU A 54 -1.95 7.57 0.17
N LEU A 55 -2.54 7.11 1.28
CA LEU A 55 -3.39 5.95 1.29
C LEU A 55 -4.63 6.23 2.12
N THR A 56 -5.73 5.59 1.76
CA THR A 56 -6.88 5.53 2.64
C THR A 56 -7.08 4.07 3.00
N SER A 57 -7.71 3.83 4.12
CA SER A 57 -7.99 2.46 4.52
C SER A 57 -9.37 2.38 5.14
N GLN A 58 -9.94 1.22 5.10
CA GLN A 58 -11.23 0.99 5.74
C GLN A 58 -11.35 -0.50 5.99
N TRP A 59 -12.24 -0.86 6.90
CA TRP A 59 -12.45 -2.27 7.16
C TRP A 59 -13.33 -2.85 6.09
N ASP A 60 -13.01 -4.07 5.70
CA ASP A 60 -13.80 -4.79 4.72
C ASP A 60 -15.14 -5.10 5.36
N THR A 61 -16.21 -4.61 4.80
CA THR A 61 -17.53 -4.80 5.36
C THR A 61 -18.29 -5.94 4.72
N ALA A 62 -17.65 -6.65 3.83
CA ALA A 62 -18.35 -7.75 3.20
C ALA A 62 -18.64 -8.77 4.25
N GLU A 63 -19.88 -9.10 4.51
CA GLU A 63 -20.09 -9.98 5.52
C GLU A 63 -20.28 -11.28 5.06
N VAL A 64 -20.23 -11.62 3.94
CA VAL A 64 -20.38 -12.82 3.48
C VAL A 64 -19.68 -13.80 4.22
N ALA A 65 -20.18 -14.51 4.95
CA ALA A 65 -19.63 -15.61 5.56
C ALA A 65 -18.19 -15.60 5.86
N ARG A 66 -17.72 -14.52 6.23
CA ARG A 66 -16.35 -14.45 6.47
C ARG A 66 -16.00 -15.07 7.80
N ARG A 67 -15.09 -15.95 7.87
CA ARG A 67 -14.67 -16.48 9.08
C ARG A 67 -13.41 -15.84 9.47
N GLY A 68 -13.10 -15.51 10.57
CA GLY A 68 -11.87 -14.92 11.04
C GLY A 68 -11.94 -13.42 11.02
N PRO A 69 -10.83 -12.74 11.24
CA PRO A 69 -10.79 -11.29 11.40
C PRO A 69 -11.10 -10.60 10.11
N ARG A 70 -11.69 -9.40 10.23
CA ARG A 70 -11.94 -8.60 9.06
C ARG A 70 -10.66 -8.09 8.50
N ARG A 71 -10.60 -7.86 7.21
CA ARG A 71 -9.44 -7.30 6.58
C ARG A 71 -9.51 -5.82 6.55
N ARG A 72 -8.35 -5.19 6.59
CA ARG A 72 -8.25 -3.76 6.38
C ARG A 72 -7.93 -3.58 4.92
N LEU A 73 -8.71 -2.78 4.23
CA LEU A 73 -8.51 -2.55 2.80
C LEU A 73 -7.86 -1.21 2.58
N TYR A 74 -6.95 -1.15 1.62
CA TYR A 74 -6.17 0.05 1.34
C TYR A 74 -6.29 0.44 -0.12
N ARG A 75 -6.27 1.74 -0.37
CA ARG A 75 -6.29 2.23 -1.75
C ARG A 75 -5.52 3.55 -1.78
N LEU A 76 -4.81 3.81 -2.87
CA LEU A 76 -4.07 5.04 -3.02
C LEU A 76 -5.04 6.21 -3.15
N THR A 77 -4.70 7.34 -2.55
CA THR A 77 -5.44 8.58 -2.77
C THR A 77 -4.93 9.15 -4.09
N ASP A 78 -5.51 10.25 -4.56
CA ASP A 78 -5.03 10.90 -5.77
C ASP A 78 -3.56 11.29 -5.61
N ASN A 79 -3.19 11.83 -4.45
CA ASN A 79 -1.80 12.16 -4.20
C ASN A 79 -0.97 10.90 -4.15
N GLY A 80 -1.51 9.84 -3.57
CA GLY A 80 -0.80 8.58 -3.49
C GLY A 80 -0.57 7.97 -4.86
N LEU A 81 -1.55 8.12 -5.75
CA LEU A 81 -1.41 7.60 -7.11
C LEU A 81 -0.25 8.29 -7.82
N ALA A 82 -0.19 9.62 -7.73
CA ALA A 82 0.88 10.37 -8.37
C ALA A 82 2.23 9.98 -7.77
N TRP A 83 2.27 9.85 -6.45
CA TRP A 83 3.48 9.47 -5.76
C TRP A 83 3.94 8.07 -6.17
N ALA A 84 3.01 7.12 -6.20
CA ALA A 84 3.36 5.74 -6.52
C ALA A 84 3.88 5.62 -7.95
N ARG A 85 3.28 6.35 -8.87
CA ARG A 85 3.74 6.34 -10.25
C ARG A 85 5.15 6.89 -10.33
N SER A 86 5.41 7.98 -9.62
CA SER A 86 6.72 8.58 -9.63
C SER A 86 7.78 7.63 -9.07
N VAL A 87 7.45 6.96 -7.97
CA VAL A 87 8.38 6.06 -7.33
C VAL A 87 8.66 4.85 -8.20
N THR A 88 7.64 4.28 -8.80
CA THR A 88 7.83 3.06 -9.57
C THR A 88 8.53 3.37 -10.89
N GLU A 89 8.27 4.55 -11.45
CA GLU A 89 8.95 4.91 -12.67
C GLU A 89 10.42 5.04 -12.45
N ARG A 90 10.81 5.68 -11.35
CA ARG A 90 12.19 5.83 -11.09
C ARG A 90 12.83 4.58 -10.60
N GLY A 91 12.22 3.91 -9.67
CA GLY A 91 12.83 2.77 -9.09
C GLY A 91 12.68 1.53 -9.88
N GLY A 92 11.73 1.48 -10.71
CA GLY A 92 11.47 0.30 -11.42
C GLY A 92 12.20 0.08 -12.65
N ARG A 93 12.92 1.03 -13.09
CA ARG A 93 13.48 0.90 -14.22
C ARG A 93 14.50 0.07 -14.17
N LYS A 94 14.71 -0.70 -14.64
CA LYS A 94 15.71 -1.48 -14.52
C LYS A 94 16.16 -1.79 -15.50
#